data_b346c8a00500921d4c86c3688f622ee3
#
_entry.id   b346c8a00500921d4c86c3688f622ee3
#
_cell.length_a   1.000
_cell.length_b   1.000
_cell.length_c   1.000
_cell.angle_alpha   90.00
_cell.angle_beta   90.00
_cell.angle_gamma   90.00
#
_symmetry.space_group_name_H-M   'P 1'
#
loop_
_entity.id
_entity.type
_entity.pdbx_description
1 polymer ?
#
loop_
_entity_poly.entity_id
_entity_poly.type
_entity_poly.pdbx_seq_one_letter_code
_entity_poly.pdbx_strand_id
1 'polypeptide(L)'
;VEGVRWEKKLGNFDIRDSMWDSLTNLGIGPAMGITAENLAERYQISRKEQDELALLSQQRACRAVDEGKFKEETVPIEVKSRKKTVLVERDEYPRKDASLEALSKLSASFKEDGTVTAGNASGMNDASSGVILASEEKARELGLPILARIISTATVGVEPDIMGIGPVEAVNKALKKAGLRLEDMERVEINEAFAAQYLACEKALNLNREITNVNGSGISLGHPVGATGTRIITSMIYELLRERKRYGLAAICAGGGMGTAMVLEALQKEEQEERSHV
;
A
#
# COMPACT_ATOMS: atom_id res chain seq x y z
N VAL A 1 10.04 23.42 12.59
CA VAL A 1 11.02 24.25 13.30
C VAL A 1 10.86 25.74 12.95
N GLU A 2 10.56 26.09 11.71
CA GLU A 2 10.41 27.50 11.30
C GLU A 2 9.21 28.19 11.95
N GLY A 3 8.05 27.54 12.04
CA GLY A 3 6.87 28.08 12.74
C GLY A 3 7.15 28.45 14.21
N VAL A 4 7.91 27.60 14.89
CA VAL A 4 8.33 27.87 16.30
C VAL A 4 9.20 29.12 16.38
N ARG A 5 10.11 29.30 15.44
CA ARG A 5 11.03 30.45 15.43
C ARG A 5 10.31 31.79 15.29
N TRP A 6 9.24 31.82 14.50
CA TRP A 6 8.55 33.07 14.16
C TRP A 6 7.34 33.36 15.03
N GLU A 7 6.66 32.31 15.52
CA GLU A 7 5.42 32.46 16.30
C GLU A 7 5.65 32.66 17.78
N LYS A 8 6.73 32.08 18.34
CA LYS A 8 7.02 32.16 19.78
C LYS A 8 8.36 32.82 20.06
N LYS A 9 8.32 34.05 20.57
CA LYS A 9 9.51 34.85 20.82
C LYS A 9 10.26 34.47 22.10
N LEU A 10 9.55 34.02 23.15
CA LEU A 10 10.11 33.68 24.47
C LEU A 10 9.28 32.62 25.16
N GLY A 11 9.93 31.72 25.90
CA GLY A 11 9.33 30.64 26.70
C GLY A 11 9.40 29.25 26.05
N ASN A 12 8.97 28.23 26.78
CA ASN A 12 8.97 26.85 26.31
C ASN A 12 7.86 26.61 25.26
N PHE A 13 8.06 25.61 24.40
CA PHE A 13 7.06 25.12 23.47
C PHE A 13 7.12 23.58 23.42
N ASP A 14 5.99 22.98 23.14
CA ASP A 14 5.88 21.55 22.97
C ASP A 14 6.11 21.19 21.50
N ILE A 15 6.94 20.17 21.27
CA ILE A 15 7.13 19.56 19.97
C ILE A 15 6.27 18.29 19.95
N ARG A 16 5.36 18.21 18.96
CA ARG A 16 4.53 17.04 18.75
C ARG A 16 5.04 16.27 17.53
N ASP A 17 5.02 14.93 17.66
CA ASP A 17 5.27 14.05 16.54
C ASP A 17 4.04 14.03 15.63
N SER A 18 4.13 14.64 14.46
CA SER A 18 3.02 14.73 13.50
C SER A 18 2.60 13.36 12.96
N MET A 19 3.53 12.40 12.86
CA MET A 19 3.21 11.04 12.48
C MET A 19 2.40 10.35 13.57
N TRP A 20 2.84 10.43 14.82
CA TRP A 20 2.11 9.90 15.96
C TRP A 20 0.71 10.51 16.07
N ASP A 21 0.60 11.83 15.95
CA ASP A 21 -0.70 12.51 15.97
C ASP A 21 -1.63 12.00 14.85
N SER A 22 -1.10 11.80 13.64
CA SER A 22 -1.89 11.30 12.51
C SER A 22 -2.35 9.85 12.68
N LEU A 23 -1.58 9.02 13.39
CA LEU A 23 -1.90 7.61 13.62
C LEU A 23 -2.76 7.37 14.87
N THR A 24 -2.78 8.31 15.82
CA THR A 24 -3.42 8.10 17.11
C THR A 24 -4.61 9.00 17.35
N ASN A 25 -4.66 10.17 16.77
CA ASN A 25 -5.74 11.10 17.05
C ASN A 25 -5.81 12.26 16.07
N LEU A 26 -6.52 12.05 15.00
CA LEU A 26 -7.01 13.16 14.16
C LEU A 26 -8.21 13.88 14.79
N GLY A 27 -8.57 13.57 16.05
CA GLY A 27 -9.76 14.07 16.70
C GLY A 27 -11.08 13.47 16.17
N ILE A 28 -11.00 12.46 15.31
CA ILE A 28 -12.14 11.88 14.60
C ILE A 28 -12.26 10.36 14.76
N GLY A 29 -11.40 9.70 15.52
CA GLY A 29 -11.46 8.26 15.70
C GLY A 29 -10.35 7.72 16.58
N PRO A 30 -10.34 6.41 16.87
CA PRO A 30 -9.30 5.77 17.66
C PRO A 30 -7.99 5.64 16.89
N ALA A 31 -6.92 5.26 17.60
CA ALA A 31 -5.63 4.93 16.99
C ALA A 31 -5.79 3.85 15.90
N MET A 32 -4.97 3.93 14.85
CA MET A 32 -5.11 3.06 13.68
C MET A 32 -5.05 1.57 14.02
N GLY A 33 -4.19 1.16 14.96
CA GLY A 33 -4.15 -0.22 15.43
C GLY A 33 -5.42 -0.68 16.15
N ILE A 34 -6.10 0.22 16.86
CA ILE A 34 -7.41 -0.07 17.46
C ILE A 34 -8.48 -0.26 16.39
N THR A 35 -8.45 0.53 15.30
CA THR A 35 -9.37 0.29 14.17
C THR A 35 -9.17 -1.09 13.53
N ALA A 36 -7.94 -1.59 13.52
CA ALA A 36 -7.64 -2.95 13.05
C ALA A 36 -8.17 -4.03 14.00
N GLU A 37 -8.06 -3.82 15.32
CA GLU A 37 -8.67 -4.72 16.31
C GLU A 37 -10.20 -4.73 16.19
N ASN A 38 -10.83 -3.58 15.97
CA ASN A 38 -12.28 -3.49 15.73
C ASN A 38 -12.71 -4.30 14.50
N LEU A 39 -11.90 -4.29 13.44
CA LEU A 39 -12.15 -5.12 12.26
C LEU A 39 -11.92 -6.61 12.54
N ALA A 40 -10.88 -6.96 13.31
CA ALA A 40 -10.65 -8.33 13.72
C ALA A 40 -11.86 -8.90 14.47
N GLU A 41 -12.41 -8.15 15.41
CA GLU A 41 -13.60 -8.52 16.16
C GLU A 41 -14.84 -8.61 15.26
N ARG A 42 -15.14 -7.57 14.47
CA ARG A 42 -16.32 -7.48 13.61
C ARG A 42 -16.38 -8.56 12.54
N TYR A 43 -15.23 -8.92 11.95
CA TYR A 43 -15.12 -9.93 10.89
C TYR A 43 -14.66 -11.29 11.40
N GLN A 44 -14.56 -11.47 12.72
CA GLN A 44 -14.13 -12.70 13.37
C GLN A 44 -12.80 -13.22 12.79
N ILE A 45 -11.81 -12.35 12.75
CA ILE A 45 -10.48 -12.65 12.22
C ILE A 45 -9.56 -13.01 13.40
N SER A 46 -9.12 -14.24 13.43
CA SER A 46 -8.26 -14.73 14.49
C SER A 46 -6.83 -14.22 14.38
N ARG A 47 -6.08 -14.24 15.48
CA ARG A 47 -4.65 -13.99 15.50
C ARG A 47 -3.88 -14.89 14.51
N LYS A 48 -4.27 -16.16 14.43
CA LYS A 48 -3.65 -17.13 13.55
C LYS A 48 -3.81 -16.75 12.08
N GLU A 49 -5.02 -16.37 11.65
CA GLU A 49 -5.25 -15.90 10.27
C GLU A 49 -4.39 -14.68 9.94
N GLN A 50 -4.22 -13.75 10.89
CA GLN A 50 -3.38 -12.57 10.72
C GLN A 50 -1.90 -12.91 10.57
N ASP A 51 -1.38 -13.81 11.40
CA ASP A 51 0.01 -14.25 11.34
C ASP A 51 0.29 -15.08 10.07
N GLU A 52 -0.66 -15.90 9.61
CA GLU A 52 -0.57 -16.63 8.34
C GLU A 52 -0.52 -15.69 7.12
N LEU A 53 -1.33 -14.63 7.13
CA LEU A 53 -1.27 -13.60 6.09
C LEU A 53 0.07 -12.85 6.13
N ALA A 54 0.55 -12.47 7.31
CA ALA A 54 1.82 -11.78 7.46
C ALA A 54 2.99 -12.64 6.94
N LEU A 55 3.01 -13.92 7.26
CA LEU A 55 4.00 -14.85 6.71
C LEU A 55 3.92 -14.95 5.18
N LEU A 56 2.71 -15.07 4.62
CA LEU A 56 2.51 -15.10 3.17
C LEU A 56 3.03 -13.83 2.51
N SER A 57 2.75 -12.66 3.07
CA SER A 57 3.26 -11.37 2.59
C SER A 57 4.79 -11.35 2.58
N GLN A 58 5.44 -11.77 3.66
CA GLN A 58 6.90 -11.86 3.74
C GLN A 58 7.49 -12.81 2.68
N GLN A 59 6.92 -13.99 2.53
CA GLN A 59 7.36 -14.97 1.53
C GLN A 59 7.24 -14.43 0.10
N ARG A 60 6.16 -13.73 -0.22
CA ARG A 60 5.93 -13.10 -1.52
C ARG A 60 6.94 -11.99 -1.79
N ALA A 61 7.16 -11.11 -0.83
CA ALA A 61 8.11 -10.01 -0.98
C ALA A 61 9.55 -10.52 -1.12
N CYS A 62 9.97 -11.47 -0.28
CA CYS A 62 11.32 -12.06 -0.38
C CYS A 62 11.53 -12.72 -1.75
N ARG A 63 10.56 -13.49 -2.24
CA ARG A 63 10.62 -14.08 -3.57
C ARG A 63 10.72 -13.02 -4.66
N ALA A 64 9.87 -11.99 -4.63
CA ALA A 64 9.87 -10.91 -5.62
C ALA A 64 11.20 -10.15 -5.65
N VAL A 65 11.79 -9.88 -4.47
CA VAL A 65 13.12 -9.25 -4.36
C VAL A 65 14.21 -10.17 -4.94
N ASP A 66 14.20 -11.48 -4.63
CA ASP A 66 15.20 -12.42 -5.11
C ASP A 66 15.08 -12.66 -6.63
N GLU A 67 13.87 -12.67 -7.18
CA GLU A 67 13.58 -12.73 -8.62
C GLU A 67 13.85 -11.40 -9.34
N GLY A 68 14.13 -10.32 -8.62
CA GLY A 68 14.44 -9.01 -9.19
C GLY A 68 13.23 -8.29 -9.81
N LYS A 69 12.01 -8.62 -9.36
CA LYS A 69 10.77 -8.04 -9.92
C LYS A 69 10.67 -6.52 -9.73
N PHE A 70 11.31 -5.97 -8.71
CA PHE A 70 11.30 -4.53 -8.43
C PHE A 70 12.38 -3.72 -9.15
N LYS A 71 13.29 -4.36 -9.92
CA LYS A 71 14.45 -3.68 -10.53
C LYS A 71 14.07 -2.59 -11.51
N GLU A 72 12.99 -2.75 -12.26
CA GLU A 72 12.56 -1.79 -13.28
C GLU A 72 11.83 -0.59 -12.67
N GLU A 73 11.32 -0.71 -11.45
CA GLU A 73 10.55 0.33 -10.76
C GLU A 73 11.33 1.05 -9.66
N THR A 74 12.52 0.57 -9.33
CA THR A 74 13.36 1.15 -8.26
C THR A 74 14.56 1.89 -8.83
N VAL A 75 14.92 2.99 -8.17
CA VAL A 75 16.10 3.79 -8.51
C VAL A 75 17.16 3.59 -7.42
N PRO A 76 18.37 3.06 -7.77
CA PRO A 76 19.46 2.96 -6.82
C PRO A 76 19.89 4.32 -6.27
N ILE A 77 20.16 4.39 -4.96
CA ILE A 77 20.54 5.63 -4.29
C ILE A 77 21.93 5.48 -3.63
N GLU A 78 22.82 6.42 -3.92
CA GLU A 78 24.09 6.53 -3.22
C GLU A 78 23.92 7.21 -1.85
N VAL A 79 24.17 6.45 -0.79
CA VAL A 79 24.17 6.98 0.58
C VAL A 79 25.62 7.23 1.02
N LYS A 80 25.93 8.51 1.21
CA LYS A 80 27.26 8.94 1.65
C LYS A 80 27.31 9.06 3.18
N SER A 81 28.17 8.29 3.80
CA SER A 81 28.52 8.46 5.21
C SER A 81 29.94 9.04 5.33
N ARG A 82 30.35 9.46 6.55
CA ARG A 82 31.71 9.99 6.77
C ARG A 82 32.84 9.02 6.38
N LYS A 83 32.55 7.71 6.34
CA LYS A 83 33.56 6.66 6.12
C LYS A 83 33.45 5.93 4.79
N LYS A 84 32.26 5.93 4.17
CA LYS A 84 32.01 5.17 2.93
C LYS A 84 30.78 5.70 2.18
N THR A 85 30.77 5.48 0.88
CA THR A 85 29.59 5.57 0.04
C THR A 85 29.05 4.15 -0.17
N VAL A 86 27.75 3.96 -0.01
CA VAL A 86 27.07 2.68 -0.22
C VAL A 86 25.96 2.91 -1.25
N LEU A 87 25.91 2.08 -2.27
CA LEU A 87 24.79 2.04 -3.19
C LEU A 87 23.68 1.19 -2.58
N VAL A 88 22.50 1.79 -2.35
CA VAL A 88 21.30 1.10 -1.89
C VAL A 88 20.43 0.85 -3.11
N GLU A 89 20.30 -0.42 -3.50
CA GLU A 89 19.58 -0.87 -4.70
C GLU A 89 18.62 -2.01 -4.41
N ARG A 90 18.59 -2.48 -3.17
CA ARG A 90 17.75 -3.60 -2.73
C ARG A 90 16.97 -3.20 -1.50
N ASP A 91 15.68 -3.56 -1.49
CA ASP A 91 14.84 -3.41 -0.32
C ASP A 91 15.33 -4.33 0.82
N GLU A 92 15.57 -3.75 1.99
CA GLU A 92 16.09 -4.44 3.18
C GLU A 92 15.00 -4.85 4.17
N TYR A 93 13.75 -4.37 3.95
CA TYR A 93 12.67 -4.55 4.91
C TYR A 93 12.09 -5.99 4.93
N PRO A 94 11.96 -6.71 3.79
CA PRO A 94 11.44 -8.08 3.79
C PRO A 94 12.27 -9.05 4.64
N ARG A 95 11.59 -9.86 5.46
CA ARG A 95 12.20 -10.77 6.43
C ARG A 95 12.21 -12.20 5.94
N LYS A 96 13.35 -12.71 5.52
CA LYS A 96 13.52 -14.11 5.06
C LYS A 96 13.36 -15.14 6.17
N ASP A 97 13.58 -14.75 7.41
CA ASP A 97 13.52 -15.59 8.62
C ASP A 97 12.15 -15.59 9.28
N ALA A 98 11.14 -14.95 8.66
CA ALA A 98 9.78 -14.95 9.18
C ALA A 98 9.22 -16.37 9.28
N SER A 99 8.61 -16.70 10.42
CA SER A 99 7.95 -17.98 10.66
C SER A 99 6.70 -17.82 11.53
N LEU A 100 5.73 -18.72 11.40
CA LEU A 100 4.54 -18.71 12.26
C LEU A 100 4.89 -18.85 13.74
N GLU A 101 5.91 -19.63 14.06
CA GLU A 101 6.39 -19.77 15.43
C GLU A 101 6.90 -18.44 16.00
N ALA A 102 7.67 -17.69 15.22
CA ALA A 102 8.18 -16.39 15.66
C ALA A 102 7.04 -15.36 15.79
N LEU A 103 6.13 -15.31 14.81
CA LEU A 103 4.98 -14.40 14.81
C LEU A 103 4.05 -14.67 16.00
N SER A 104 3.74 -15.94 16.30
CA SER A 104 2.84 -16.31 17.39
C SER A 104 3.32 -15.90 18.79
N LYS A 105 4.64 -15.70 18.96
CA LYS A 105 5.24 -15.27 20.24
C LYS A 105 5.17 -13.76 20.48
N LEU A 106 4.78 -12.98 19.49
CA LEU A 106 4.70 -11.52 19.61
C LEU A 106 3.48 -11.12 20.45
N SER A 107 3.68 -10.16 21.35
CA SER A 107 2.60 -9.58 22.14
C SER A 107 1.72 -8.66 21.31
N ALA A 108 0.46 -8.53 21.69
CA ALA A 108 -0.44 -7.52 21.13
C ALA A 108 0.10 -6.11 21.38
N SER A 109 -0.03 -5.23 20.38
CA SER A 109 0.61 -3.91 20.41
C SER A 109 -0.34 -2.77 20.78
N PHE A 110 -1.64 -2.93 20.61
CA PHE A 110 -2.60 -1.84 20.72
C PHE A 110 -3.70 -2.05 21.76
N LYS A 111 -4.03 -3.29 22.07
CA LYS A 111 -5.08 -3.66 23.02
C LYS A 111 -4.55 -4.80 23.88
N GLU A 112 -4.76 -4.74 25.20
CA GLU A 112 -4.57 -5.89 26.09
C GLU A 112 -5.45 -7.02 25.58
N ASP A 113 -4.93 -8.22 25.49
CA ASP A 113 -5.62 -9.38 24.87
C ASP A 113 -6.02 -9.17 23.39
N GLY A 114 -5.39 -8.22 22.70
CA GLY A 114 -5.60 -7.97 21.28
C GLY A 114 -4.92 -9.02 20.36
N THR A 115 -5.13 -8.84 19.07
CA THR A 115 -4.63 -9.76 18.03
C THR A 115 -3.61 -9.12 17.10
N VAL A 116 -3.56 -7.78 17.04
CA VAL A 116 -2.64 -7.02 16.20
C VAL A 116 -1.29 -6.89 16.89
N THR A 117 -0.23 -7.27 16.19
CA THR A 117 1.15 -7.27 16.68
C THR A 117 2.09 -6.53 15.74
N ALA A 118 3.32 -6.29 16.16
CA ALA A 118 4.35 -5.74 15.28
C ALA A 118 4.70 -6.66 14.08
N GLY A 119 4.35 -7.95 14.13
CA GLY A 119 4.61 -8.91 13.05
C GLY A 119 3.51 -9.00 12.01
N ASN A 120 2.26 -8.64 12.37
CA ASN A 120 1.10 -8.67 11.48
C ASN A 120 0.53 -7.27 11.18
N ALA A 121 1.32 -6.24 11.46
CA ALA A 121 1.11 -4.85 11.09
C ALA A 121 2.22 -4.37 10.16
N SER A 122 1.95 -3.37 9.34
CA SER A 122 2.97 -2.71 8.53
C SER A 122 3.93 -1.90 9.41
N GLY A 123 5.19 -1.76 8.98
CA GLY A 123 6.13 -0.84 9.61
C GLY A 123 5.90 0.60 9.16
N MET A 124 6.32 1.54 9.99
CA MET A 124 6.51 2.94 9.60
C MET A 124 7.84 3.06 8.88
N ASN A 125 7.82 3.49 7.65
CA ASN A 125 8.98 3.53 6.77
C ASN A 125 9.07 4.86 6.04
N ASP A 126 10.29 5.23 5.67
CA ASP A 126 10.54 6.35 4.78
C ASP A 126 10.68 5.84 3.34
N ALA A 127 10.03 6.50 2.40
CA ALA A 127 10.19 6.22 0.98
C ALA A 127 9.73 7.42 0.13
N SER A 128 10.17 7.42 -1.11
CA SER A 128 9.66 8.32 -2.15
C SER A 128 9.20 7.48 -3.35
N SER A 129 8.08 7.86 -3.93
CA SER A 129 7.52 7.24 -5.12
C SER A 129 6.91 8.30 -6.01
N GLY A 130 7.03 8.14 -7.33
CA GLY A 130 6.55 9.13 -8.29
C GLY A 130 6.05 8.51 -9.58
N VAL A 131 5.02 9.12 -10.17
CA VAL A 131 4.52 8.83 -11.52
C VAL A 131 4.33 10.14 -12.28
N ILE A 132 4.49 10.09 -13.59
CA ILE A 132 4.16 11.21 -14.47
C ILE A 132 2.76 10.96 -15.02
N LEU A 133 1.87 11.94 -14.82
CA LEU A 133 0.53 11.93 -15.38
C LEU A 133 0.47 12.92 -16.54
N ALA A 134 -0.09 12.49 -17.67
CA ALA A 134 -0.31 13.32 -18.84
C ALA A 134 -1.64 12.94 -19.51
N SER A 135 -2.22 13.85 -20.30
CA SER A 135 -3.23 13.45 -21.26
C SER A 135 -2.59 12.55 -22.34
N GLU A 136 -3.38 11.66 -22.93
CA GLU A 136 -2.89 10.79 -24.01
C GLU A 136 -2.33 11.62 -25.17
N GLU A 137 -2.99 12.72 -25.53
CA GLU A 137 -2.55 13.67 -26.55
C GLU A 137 -1.16 14.25 -26.20
N LYS A 138 -0.96 14.69 -24.96
CA LYS A 138 0.31 15.29 -24.54
C LYS A 138 1.44 14.27 -24.44
N ALA A 139 1.14 13.06 -24.01
CA ALA A 139 2.12 11.98 -23.97
C ALA A 139 2.61 11.64 -25.39
N ARG A 140 1.70 11.58 -26.36
CA ARG A 140 2.05 11.37 -27.79
C ARG A 140 2.86 12.53 -28.37
N GLU A 141 2.43 13.78 -28.14
CA GLU A 141 3.17 14.98 -28.60
C GLU A 141 4.62 14.97 -28.12
N LEU A 142 4.85 14.51 -26.90
CA LEU A 142 6.18 14.46 -26.29
C LEU A 142 6.95 13.14 -26.55
N GLY A 143 6.36 12.18 -27.26
CA GLY A 143 6.96 10.87 -27.49
C GLY A 143 7.19 10.06 -26.20
N LEU A 144 6.35 10.27 -25.16
CA LEU A 144 6.49 9.56 -23.89
C LEU A 144 5.86 8.17 -23.98
N PRO A 145 6.50 7.14 -23.39
CA PRO A 145 5.90 5.83 -23.29
C PRO A 145 4.68 5.86 -22.35
N ILE A 146 3.54 5.37 -22.81
CA ILE A 146 2.33 5.28 -22.00
C ILE A 146 2.27 3.87 -21.39
N LEU A 147 2.64 3.73 -20.12
CA LEU A 147 2.67 2.42 -19.45
C LEU A 147 1.28 1.92 -19.09
N ALA A 148 0.40 2.84 -18.68
CA ALA A 148 -0.96 2.49 -18.29
C ALA A 148 -1.92 3.67 -18.49
N ARG A 149 -3.22 3.33 -18.56
CA ARG A 149 -4.33 4.29 -18.57
C ARG A 149 -5.09 4.20 -17.26
N ILE A 150 -5.42 5.35 -16.66
CA ILE A 150 -6.36 5.41 -15.55
C ILE A 150 -7.78 5.29 -16.11
N ILE A 151 -8.47 4.21 -15.78
CA ILE A 151 -9.84 3.97 -16.22
C ILE A 151 -10.83 4.67 -15.29
N SER A 152 -10.65 4.50 -13.99
CA SER A 152 -11.50 5.14 -13.00
C SER A 152 -10.80 5.30 -11.66
N THR A 153 -11.29 6.25 -10.87
CA THR A 153 -10.91 6.43 -9.47
C THR A 153 -12.15 6.65 -8.61
N ALA A 154 -12.06 6.25 -7.36
CA ALA A 154 -13.08 6.54 -6.36
C ALA A 154 -12.45 6.78 -4.99
N THR A 155 -13.01 7.76 -4.30
CA THR A 155 -12.75 8.01 -2.87
C THR A 155 -14.09 7.97 -2.15
N VAL A 156 -14.09 7.40 -0.95
CA VAL A 156 -15.28 7.22 -0.10
C VAL A 156 -14.97 7.54 1.34
N GLY A 157 -16.00 7.86 2.11
CA GLY A 157 -15.94 7.94 3.57
C GLY A 157 -16.58 6.70 4.18
N VAL A 158 -16.02 6.24 5.30
CA VAL A 158 -16.55 5.16 6.13
C VAL A 158 -16.44 5.54 7.61
N GLU A 159 -17.04 4.76 8.50
CA GLU A 159 -16.93 4.98 9.94
C GLU A 159 -15.43 5.01 10.37
N PRO A 160 -14.98 6.04 11.07
CA PRO A 160 -13.59 6.17 11.50
C PRO A 160 -13.10 4.99 12.35
N ASP A 161 -13.95 4.40 13.16
CA ASP A 161 -13.63 3.28 14.06
C ASP A 161 -13.24 1.99 13.33
N ILE A 162 -13.60 1.90 12.06
CA ILE A 162 -13.31 0.77 11.16
C ILE A 162 -12.72 1.25 9.84
N MET A 163 -11.95 2.32 9.85
CA MET A 163 -11.42 2.98 8.64
C MET A 163 -10.80 2.00 7.63
N GLY A 164 -10.21 0.92 8.13
CA GLY A 164 -9.55 -0.09 7.29
C GLY A 164 -10.46 -0.81 6.29
N ILE A 165 -11.80 -0.71 6.44
CA ILE A 165 -12.76 -1.26 5.46
C ILE A 165 -13.01 -0.33 4.27
N GLY A 166 -12.50 0.91 4.32
CA GLY A 166 -12.66 1.91 3.25
C GLY A 166 -12.37 1.41 1.83
N PRO A 167 -11.35 0.56 1.61
CA PRO A 167 -11.09 -0.04 0.30
C PRO A 167 -12.29 -0.75 -0.32
N VAL A 168 -13.15 -1.40 0.46
CA VAL A 168 -14.30 -2.16 -0.05
C VAL A 168 -15.26 -1.26 -0.83
N GLU A 169 -15.72 -0.20 -0.20
CA GLU A 169 -16.63 0.76 -0.85
C GLU A 169 -15.96 1.51 -1.99
N ALA A 170 -14.67 1.84 -1.83
CA ALA A 170 -13.90 2.51 -2.88
C ALA A 170 -13.74 1.64 -4.12
N VAL A 171 -13.44 0.34 -3.95
CA VAL A 171 -13.34 -0.66 -5.03
C VAL A 171 -14.68 -0.79 -5.77
N ASN A 172 -15.77 -1.02 -5.04
CA ASN A 172 -17.10 -1.15 -5.64
C ASN A 172 -17.48 0.08 -6.48
N LYS A 173 -17.19 1.27 -5.96
CA LYS A 173 -17.45 2.53 -6.66
C LYS A 173 -16.55 2.75 -7.87
N ALA A 174 -15.26 2.38 -7.77
CA ALA A 174 -14.32 2.49 -8.89
C ALA A 174 -14.68 1.52 -10.03
N LEU A 175 -14.95 0.26 -9.71
CA LEU A 175 -15.39 -0.75 -10.68
C LEU A 175 -16.69 -0.35 -11.38
N LYS A 176 -17.68 0.13 -10.61
CA LYS A 176 -18.93 0.64 -11.18
C LYS A 176 -18.69 1.78 -12.17
N LYS A 177 -17.80 2.73 -11.85
CA LYS A 177 -17.45 3.83 -12.76
C LYS A 177 -16.71 3.35 -14.01
N ALA A 178 -15.90 2.30 -13.88
CA ALA A 178 -15.18 1.68 -14.99
C ALA A 178 -16.10 0.86 -15.90
N GLY A 179 -17.29 0.48 -15.45
CA GLY A 179 -18.14 -0.50 -16.14
C GLY A 179 -17.54 -1.92 -16.12
N LEU A 180 -16.71 -2.21 -15.13
CA LEU A 180 -16.00 -3.48 -14.94
C LEU A 180 -16.44 -4.15 -13.64
N ARG A 181 -16.15 -5.45 -13.52
CA ARG A 181 -16.40 -6.26 -12.34
C ARG A 181 -15.06 -6.66 -11.70
N LEU A 182 -15.08 -7.13 -10.47
CA LEU A 182 -13.88 -7.58 -9.78
C LEU A 182 -13.22 -8.79 -10.48
N GLU A 183 -14.04 -9.66 -11.06
CA GLU A 183 -13.58 -10.83 -11.83
C GLU A 183 -12.85 -10.46 -13.14
N ASP A 184 -13.03 -9.23 -13.63
CA ASP A 184 -12.32 -8.73 -14.81
C ASP A 184 -10.88 -8.26 -14.46
N MET A 185 -10.55 -8.16 -13.15
CA MET A 185 -9.23 -7.75 -12.70
C MET A 185 -8.25 -8.92 -12.72
N GLU A 186 -7.08 -8.69 -13.29
CA GLU A 186 -6.01 -9.70 -13.42
C GLU A 186 -4.91 -9.52 -12.37
N ARG A 187 -4.83 -8.34 -11.76
CA ARG A 187 -4.02 -8.04 -10.57
C ARG A 187 -4.77 -7.08 -9.65
N VAL A 188 -4.65 -7.33 -8.36
CA VAL A 188 -5.26 -6.52 -7.31
C VAL A 188 -4.19 -6.18 -6.28
N GLU A 189 -4.11 -4.92 -5.88
CA GLU A 189 -3.27 -4.44 -4.80
C GLU A 189 -4.13 -3.77 -3.73
N ILE A 190 -4.25 -4.39 -2.58
CA ILE A 190 -4.86 -3.78 -1.39
C ILE A 190 -3.75 -3.57 -0.37
N ASN A 191 -3.52 -2.33 0.04
CA ASN A 191 -2.47 -2.07 1.02
C ASN A 191 -2.73 -2.85 2.32
N GLU A 192 -1.71 -3.54 2.79
CA GLU A 192 -1.71 -4.29 4.06
C GLU A 192 -1.23 -3.37 5.19
N ALA A 193 -2.04 -2.39 5.60
CA ALA A 193 -1.70 -1.57 6.77
C ALA A 193 -1.66 -2.43 8.04
N PHE A 194 -2.62 -3.36 8.15
CA PHE A 194 -2.70 -4.41 9.18
C PHE A 194 -3.28 -5.67 8.55
N ALA A 195 -2.83 -6.84 9.00
CA ALA A 195 -3.36 -8.10 8.51
C ALA A 195 -4.88 -8.21 8.76
N ALA A 196 -5.35 -7.80 9.93
CA ALA A 196 -6.78 -7.78 10.26
C ALA A 196 -7.59 -6.89 9.28
N GLN A 197 -7.05 -5.72 8.93
CA GLN A 197 -7.66 -4.80 7.97
C GLN A 197 -7.74 -5.42 6.56
N TYR A 198 -6.63 -5.99 6.07
CA TYR A 198 -6.62 -6.64 4.77
C TYR A 198 -7.59 -7.83 4.72
N LEU A 199 -7.58 -8.71 5.73
CA LEU A 199 -8.46 -9.87 5.79
C LEU A 199 -9.95 -9.48 5.86
N ALA A 200 -10.29 -8.35 6.51
CA ALA A 200 -11.64 -7.80 6.47
C ALA A 200 -12.04 -7.39 5.04
N CYS A 201 -11.15 -6.71 4.32
CA CYS A 201 -11.37 -6.36 2.91
C CYS A 201 -11.47 -7.62 2.02
N GLU A 202 -10.58 -8.59 2.23
CA GLU A 202 -10.58 -9.86 1.50
C GLU A 202 -11.91 -10.60 1.65
N LYS A 203 -12.40 -10.75 2.90
CA LYS A 203 -13.69 -11.38 3.19
C LYS A 203 -14.86 -10.61 2.55
N ALA A 204 -14.86 -9.29 2.67
CA ALA A 204 -15.96 -8.46 2.17
C ALA A 204 -16.03 -8.39 0.63
N LEU A 205 -14.89 -8.43 -0.06
CA LEU A 205 -14.80 -8.40 -1.52
C LEU A 205 -14.69 -9.79 -2.15
N ASN A 206 -14.54 -10.85 -1.34
CA ASN A 206 -14.22 -12.21 -1.81
C ASN A 206 -13.00 -12.22 -2.74
N LEU A 207 -11.89 -11.61 -2.29
CA LEU A 207 -10.68 -11.48 -3.09
C LEU A 207 -10.01 -12.82 -3.37
N ASN A 208 -9.52 -12.99 -4.60
CA ASN A 208 -8.67 -14.12 -4.96
C ASN A 208 -7.21 -13.81 -4.61
N ARG A 209 -6.64 -14.53 -3.66
CA ARG A 209 -5.23 -14.37 -3.22
C ARG A 209 -4.20 -14.63 -4.32
N GLU A 210 -4.53 -15.43 -5.34
CA GLU A 210 -3.62 -15.75 -6.44
C GLU A 210 -3.30 -14.54 -7.33
N ILE A 211 -4.19 -13.55 -7.33
CA ILE A 211 -4.02 -12.31 -8.09
C ILE A 211 -3.85 -11.07 -7.22
N THR A 212 -3.98 -11.22 -5.89
CA THR A 212 -3.93 -10.10 -4.94
C THR A 212 -2.60 -10.07 -4.20
N ASN A 213 -1.94 -8.91 -4.15
CA ASN A 213 -0.67 -8.65 -3.44
C ASN A 213 0.40 -9.71 -3.75
N VAL A 214 0.53 -10.08 -5.02
CA VAL A 214 1.35 -11.24 -5.46
C VAL A 214 2.85 -11.09 -5.16
N ASN A 215 3.31 -9.87 -4.94
CA ASN A 215 4.71 -9.54 -4.63
C ASN A 215 4.92 -9.04 -3.19
N GLY A 216 3.96 -9.33 -2.29
CA GLY A 216 3.92 -8.74 -0.96
C GLY A 216 3.29 -7.35 -0.96
N SER A 217 3.07 -6.76 0.21
CA SER A 217 2.48 -5.42 0.37
C SER A 217 2.96 -4.76 1.66
N GLY A 218 2.13 -3.92 2.30
CA GLY A 218 2.55 -3.08 3.43
C GLY A 218 3.22 -3.81 4.60
N ILE A 219 2.79 -5.02 4.94
CA ILE A 219 3.39 -5.81 6.03
C ILE A 219 4.84 -6.18 5.72
N SER A 220 5.13 -6.58 4.49
CA SER A 220 6.44 -7.09 4.09
C SER A 220 7.35 -6.08 3.41
N LEU A 221 6.78 -5.07 2.74
CA LEU A 221 7.51 -4.02 2.03
C LEU A 221 7.53 -2.69 2.78
N GLY A 222 6.80 -2.60 3.89
CA GLY A 222 6.62 -1.36 4.63
C GLY A 222 5.49 -0.47 4.11
N HIS A 223 5.12 0.52 4.93
CA HIS A 223 4.03 1.44 4.62
C HIS A 223 4.47 2.90 4.83
N PRO A 224 5.26 3.46 3.91
CA PRO A 224 5.55 4.89 3.88
C PRO A 224 4.26 5.65 3.52
N VAL A 225 3.53 6.14 4.51
CA VAL A 225 2.13 6.59 4.40
C VAL A 225 1.90 7.54 3.23
N GLY A 226 2.79 8.52 3.03
CA GLY A 226 2.67 9.49 1.93
C GLY A 226 3.04 8.94 0.54
N ALA A 227 3.77 7.83 0.45
CA ALA A 227 4.25 7.25 -0.81
C ALA A 227 3.53 5.97 -1.23
N THR A 228 2.87 5.27 -0.29
CA THR A 228 2.32 3.93 -0.52
C THR A 228 1.32 3.89 -1.68
N GLY A 229 0.44 4.88 -1.81
CA GLY A 229 -0.54 4.90 -2.89
C GLY A 229 0.12 4.87 -4.28
N THR A 230 1.14 5.70 -4.49
CA THR A 230 1.91 5.73 -5.75
C THR A 230 2.74 4.46 -5.90
N ARG A 231 3.35 3.95 -4.83
CA ARG A 231 4.14 2.72 -4.85
C ARG A 231 3.31 1.52 -5.32
N ILE A 232 2.13 1.26 -4.73
CA ILE A 232 1.30 0.10 -5.11
C ILE A 232 0.82 0.19 -6.57
N ILE A 233 0.53 1.40 -7.06
CA ILE A 233 0.16 1.62 -8.47
C ILE A 233 1.35 1.32 -9.38
N THR A 234 2.55 1.81 -9.05
CA THR A 234 3.77 1.56 -9.83
C THR A 234 4.06 0.07 -9.90
N SER A 235 4.11 -0.63 -8.76
CA SER A 235 4.36 -2.07 -8.70
C SER A 235 3.32 -2.87 -9.49
N MET A 236 2.04 -2.50 -9.40
CA MET A 236 0.98 -3.15 -10.15
C MET A 236 1.13 -2.96 -11.66
N ILE A 237 1.47 -1.77 -12.14
CA ILE A 237 1.69 -1.50 -13.58
C ILE A 237 2.83 -2.38 -14.10
N TYR A 238 3.98 -2.41 -13.42
CA TYR A 238 5.10 -3.24 -13.84
C TYR A 238 4.79 -4.74 -13.77
N GLU A 239 4.01 -5.19 -12.79
CA GLU A 239 3.56 -6.59 -12.71
C GLU A 239 2.61 -6.95 -13.87
N LEU A 240 1.66 -6.07 -14.21
CA LEU A 240 0.76 -6.27 -15.36
C LEU A 240 1.53 -6.34 -16.67
N LEU A 241 2.48 -5.44 -16.89
CA LEU A 241 3.32 -5.43 -18.11
C LEU A 241 4.17 -6.69 -18.21
N ARG A 242 4.81 -7.12 -17.12
CA ARG A 242 5.66 -8.33 -17.05
C ARG A 242 4.88 -9.59 -17.36
N GLU A 243 3.68 -9.70 -16.83
CA GLU A 243 2.82 -10.88 -16.99
C GLU A 243 1.89 -10.79 -18.21
N ARG A 244 2.03 -9.74 -19.05
CA ARG A 244 1.18 -9.47 -20.21
C ARG A 244 -0.31 -9.44 -19.86
N LYS A 245 -0.64 -8.83 -18.74
CA LYS A 245 -1.99 -8.65 -18.22
C LYS A 245 -2.48 -7.23 -18.48
N ARG A 246 -3.79 -7.06 -18.45
CA ARG A 246 -4.43 -5.82 -18.87
C ARG A 246 -4.96 -4.99 -17.71
N TYR A 247 -5.87 -5.54 -16.91
CA TYR A 247 -6.58 -4.77 -15.90
C TYR A 247 -6.03 -5.00 -14.49
N GLY A 248 -5.81 -3.89 -13.79
CA GLY A 248 -5.39 -3.87 -12.40
C GLY A 248 -6.23 -2.94 -11.54
N LEU A 249 -6.36 -3.30 -10.28
CA LEU A 249 -7.09 -2.56 -9.26
C LEU A 249 -6.19 -2.33 -8.06
N ALA A 250 -5.97 -1.07 -7.68
CA ALA A 250 -5.29 -0.71 -6.44
C ALA A 250 -6.24 -0.02 -5.47
N ALA A 251 -6.15 -0.34 -4.17
CA ALA A 251 -6.90 0.35 -3.15
C ALA A 251 -6.14 0.48 -1.82
N ILE A 252 -6.45 1.54 -1.10
CA ILE A 252 -5.82 1.89 0.17
C ILE A 252 -6.83 2.54 1.10
N CYS A 253 -6.76 2.23 2.39
CA CYS A 253 -7.47 2.95 3.45
C CYS A 253 -6.69 4.19 3.89
N ALA A 254 -7.38 5.12 4.54
CA ALA A 254 -6.76 6.28 5.15
C ALA A 254 -7.43 6.63 6.49
N GLY A 255 -6.62 7.16 7.41
CA GLY A 255 -7.10 7.60 8.72
C GLY A 255 -8.22 8.63 8.61
N GLY A 256 -9.08 8.67 9.62
CA GLY A 256 -10.30 9.49 9.61
C GLY A 256 -11.51 8.83 8.94
N GLY A 257 -11.39 7.58 8.47
CA GLY A 257 -12.50 6.83 7.86
C GLY A 257 -12.60 7.04 6.35
N MET A 258 -11.52 6.80 5.62
CA MET A 258 -11.51 6.96 4.16
C MET A 258 -10.97 5.72 3.45
N GLY A 259 -11.41 5.55 2.19
CA GLY A 259 -10.85 4.58 1.26
C GLY A 259 -10.72 5.18 -0.13
N THR A 260 -9.65 4.82 -0.83
CA THR A 260 -9.43 5.22 -2.23
C THR A 260 -9.11 4.00 -3.06
N ALA A 261 -9.64 3.95 -4.28
CA ALA A 261 -9.35 2.90 -5.25
C ALA A 261 -9.14 3.49 -6.65
N MET A 262 -8.33 2.79 -7.45
CA MET A 262 -8.03 3.11 -8.83
C MET A 262 -8.07 1.84 -9.68
N VAL A 263 -8.75 1.89 -10.82
CA VAL A 263 -8.72 0.87 -11.87
C VAL A 263 -7.81 1.37 -12.98
N LEU A 264 -6.86 0.53 -13.37
CA LEU A 264 -5.87 0.80 -14.41
C LEU A 264 -5.97 -0.24 -15.53
N GLU A 265 -5.62 0.20 -16.73
CA GLU A 265 -5.37 -0.65 -17.90
C GLU A 265 -3.90 -0.50 -18.29
N ALA A 266 -3.11 -1.57 -18.18
CA ALA A 266 -1.74 -1.57 -18.67
C ALA A 266 -1.73 -1.66 -20.21
N LEU A 267 -0.83 -0.91 -20.84
CA LEU A 267 -0.69 -0.89 -22.30
C LEU A 267 0.58 -1.64 -22.70
N GLN A 268 0.43 -2.76 -23.38
CA GLN A 268 1.55 -3.58 -23.86
C GLN A 268 2.36 -2.84 -24.94
N LYS A 269 3.63 -3.22 -25.13
CA LYS A 269 4.55 -2.51 -26.04
C LYS A 269 4.00 -2.37 -27.46
N GLU A 270 3.35 -3.39 -27.97
CA GLU A 270 2.73 -3.39 -29.31
C GLU A 270 1.63 -2.31 -29.39
N GLU A 271 0.82 -2.19 -28.35
CA GLU A 271 -0.23 -1.16 -28.27
C GLU A 271 0.34 0.25 -28.07
N GLN A 272 1.51 0.37 -27.42
CA GLN A 272 2.22 1.64 -27.24
C GLN A 272 2.79 2.13 -28.59
N GLU A 273 3.36 1.23 -29.40
CA GLU A 273 3.92 1.54 -30.71
C GLU A 273 2.83 1.90 -31.73
N GLU A 274 1.74 1.14 -31.82
CA GLU A 274 0.60 1.47 -32.68
C GLU A 274 0.00 2.84 -32.36
N ARG A 275 -0.08 3.18 -31.07
CA ARG A 275 -0.62 4.47 -30.62
C ARG A 275 0.36 5.63 -30.76
N SER A 276 1.65 5.38 -30.98
CA SER A 276 2.66 6.43 -31.24
C SER A 276 2.72 6.85 -32.72
N HIS A 277 2.09 6.10 -33.63
CA HIS A 277 2.13 6.33 -35.07
C HIS A 277 0.81 6.87 -35.67
N VAL A 278 -0.19 7.14 -34.85
CA VAL A 278 -1.46 7.79 -35.23
C VAL A 278 -1.53 9.20 -34.65
#